data_08cb57f5ed1150f0083acfc227f16e5f
#
_entry.id   08cb57f5ed1150f0083acfc227f16e5f
#
_cell.length_a   1.000
_cell.length_b   1.000
_cell.length_c   1.000
_cell.angle_alpha   90.00
_cell.angle_beta   90.00
_cell.angle_gamma   90.00
#
_symmetry.space_group_name_H-M   'P 1'
#
loop_
_entity.id
_entity.type
_entity.pdbx_description
1 polymer ?
#
loop_
_entity_poly.entity_id
_entity_poly.type
_entity_poly.pdbx_seq_one_letter_code
_entity_poly.pdbx_strand_id
1 'polypeptide(L)'
;MDFKDSIKQISERIETLKANLPTEEATKTALIMPFINALGYDVFNPLEVLPEMCCDIGTKKGEKIDYAIMKDGEPIILIECKHWEQDLNLHDNQLLRYFNVSKAKFGVLTNGITYRFYTDLSEPNIMDEKPFLEINMLDLKDTQIEELKKFHKSYFDVDMILSSASELKYMGELRTVIGKEFTNPSPDFVRFFGKQVYDGVFTPKVLEQFSTLVKRTINNYVSDIISDRLKAAIKDEEQPAEHNITTVQQPTDEEQPDNGIVTTAEELEAFYIVKSL
;
A
#
# COMPACT_ATOMS: atom_id res chain seq x y z
N MET A 1 -11.10 1.58 19.86
CA MET A 1 -9.81 1.95 19.24
C MET A 1 -10.06 1.97 17.75
N ASP A 2 -9.69 3.03 17.04
CA ASP A 2 -9.84 3.09 15.60
C ASP A 2 -8.85 2.12 14.92
N PHE A 3 -9.21 1.63 13.73
CA PHE A 3 -8.36 0.72 12.96
C PHE A 3 -6.95 1.28 12.74
N LYS A 4 -6.86 2.56 12.38
CA LYS A 4 -5.59 3.27 12.18
C LYS A 4 -4.71 3.25 13.45
N ASP A 5 -5.30 3.50 14.60
CA ASP A 5 -4.59 3.47 15.88
C ASP A 5 -4.07 2.07 16.20
N SER A 6 -4.90 1.04 15.95
CA SER A 6 -4.52 -0.36 16.17
C SER A 6 -3.31 -0.77 15.32
N ILE A 7 -3.30 -0.39 14.04
CA ILE A 7 -2.18 -0.68 13.13
C ILE A 7 -0.91 0.09 13.55
N LYS A 8 -1.03 1.37 13.92
CA LYS A 8 0.11 2.16 14.43
C LYS A 8 0.68 1.57 15.72
N GLN A 9 -0.17 1.13 16.65
CA GLN A 9 0.27 0.49 17.88
C GLN A 9 1.05 -0.80 17.62
N ILE A 10 0.64 -1.61 16.63
CA ILE A 10 1.39 -2.80 16.22
C ILE A 10 2.74 -2.39 15.66
N SER A 11 2.78 -1.38 14.79
CA SER A 11 4.02 -0.83 14.22
C SER A 11 5.03 -0.42 15.32
N GLU A 12 4.60 0.34 16.31
CA GLU A 12 5.44 0.79 17.43
C GLU A 12 5.99 -0.37 18.27
N ARG A 13 5.20 -1.45 18.43
CA ARG A 13 5.62 -2.63 19.19
C ARG A 13 6.72 -3.44 18.51
N ILE A 14 6.80 -3.43 17.18
CA ILE A 14 7.79 -4.20 16.42
C ILE A 14 9.21 -3.85 16.86
N GLU A 15 9.54 -2.56 16.97
CA GLU A 15 10.89 -2.11 17.36
C GLU A 15 11.32 -2.66 18.73
N THR A 16 10.40 -2.75 19.67
CA THR A 16 10.68 -3.25 21.03
C THR A 16 10.74 -4.76 21.13
N LEU A 17 10.02 -5.47 20.27
CA LEU A 17 9.86 -6.93 20.36
C LEU A 17 10.81 -7.70 19.47
N LYS A 18 11.13 -7.21 18.25
CA LYS A 18 11.85 -7.96 17.21
C LYS A 18 13.13 -8.61 17.69
N ALA A 19 13.93 -7.93 18.50
CA ALA A 19 15.20 -8.48 19.02
C ALA A 19 15.04 -9.67 19.97
N ASN A 20 13.81 -9.92 20.47
CA ASN A 20 13.49 -11.01 21.40
C ASN A 20 12.68 -12.13 20.74
N LEU A 21 12.63 -12.18 19.41
CA LEU A 21 11.88 -13.19 18.65
C LEU A 21 12.86 -14.17 17.96
N PRO A 22 13.25 -15.26 18.64
CA PRO A 22 14.29 -16.16 18.14
C PRO A 22 13.80 -17.16 17.08
N THR A 23 12.49 -17.27 16.87
CA THR A 23 11.90 -18.28 15.99
C THR A 23 10.79 -17.68 15.12
N GLU A 24 10.46 -18.38 14.03
CA GLU A 24 9.30 -18.04 13.19
C GLU A 24 8.01 -18.09 13.99
N GLU A 25 7.82 -19.08 14.88
CA GLU A 25 6.64 -19.17 15.74
C GLU A 25 6.53 -17.99 16.73
N ALA A 26 7.66 -17.51 17.25
CA ALA A 26 7.67 -16.28 18.05
C ALA A 26 7.27 -15.06 17.22
N THR A 27 7.72 -14.98 15.97
CA THR A 27 7.32 -13.92 15.03
C THR A 27 5.83 -13.99 14.72
N LYS A 28 5.28 -15.17 14.43
CA LYS A 28 3.84 -15.39 14.20
C LYS A 28 3.02 -14.90 15.39
N THR A 29 3.38 -15.33 16.59
CA THR A 29 2.63 -15.02 17.81
C THR A 29 2.69 -13.54 18.20
N ALA A 30 3.89 -12.94 18.10
CA ALA A 30 4.09 -11.57 18.61
C ALA A 30 3.73 -10.48 17.63
N LEU A 31 3.87 -10.72 16.30
CA LEU A 31 3.70 -9.71 15.26
C LEU A 31 2.52 -10.02 14.32
N ILE A 32 2.41 -11.27 13.83
CA ILE A 32 1.48 -11.60 12.74
C ILE A 32 0.06 -11.85 13.27
N MET A 33 -0.11 -12.61 14.31
CA MET A 33 -1.43 -12.83 14.93
C MET A 33 -2.08 -11.53 15.42
N PRO A 34 -1.37 -10.60 16.08
CA PRO A 34 -1.92 -9.29 16.41
C PRO A 34 -2.35 -8.47 15.18
N PHE A 35 -1.62 -8.57 14.07
CA PHE A 35 -1.99 -7.92 12.81
C PHE A 35 -3.29 -8.51 12.23
N ILE A 36 -3.42 -9.84 12.18
CA ILE A 36 -4.66 -10.51 11.74
C ILE A 36 -5.84 -10.10 12.62
N ASN A 37 -5.63 -10.04 13.94
CA ASN A 37 -6.66 -9.56 14.88
C ASN A 37 -7.03 -8.09 14.62
N ALA A 38 -6.07 -7.21 14.30
CA ALA A 38 -6.36 -5.82 13.98
C ALA A 38 -7.16 -5.68 12.67
N LEU A 39 -7.03 -6.64 11.75
CA LEU A 39 -7.92 -6.76 10.59
C LEU A 39 -9.33 -7.27 10.94
N GLY A 40 -9.63 -7.51 12.23
CA GLY A 40 -10.94 -7.91 12.70
C GLY A 40 -11.25 -9.41 12.61
N TYR A 41 -10.25 -10.25 12.33
CA TYR A 41 -10.39 -11.70 12.30
C TYR A 41 -9.92 -12.32 13.61
N ASP A 42 -10.75 -13.19 14.20
CA ASP A 42 -10.41 -13.89 15.43
C ASP A 42 -9.45 -15.06 15.15
N VAL A 43 -8.18 -14.89 15.51
CA VAL A 43 -7.12 -15.89 15.29
C VAL A 43 -7.30 -17.14 16.16
N PHE A 44 -8.18 -17.12 17.17
CA PHE A 44 -8.51 -18.26 18.00
C PHE A 44 -9.77 -19.01 17.54
N ASN A 45 -10.45 -18.49 16.51
CA ASN A 45 -11.61 -19.14 15.91
C ASN A 45 -11.20 -19.80 14.58
N PRO A 46 -11.06 -21.14 14.52
CA PRO A 46 -10.63 -21.83 13.30
C PRO A 46 -11.65 -21.76 12.16
N LEU A 47 -12.88 -21.32 12.42
CA LEU A 47 -13.87 -21.03 11.37
C LEU A 47 -13.61 -19.69 10.68
N GLU A 48 -12.80 -18.83 11.27
CA GLU A 48 -12.38 -17.54 10.70
C GLU A 48 -10.93 -17.55 10.25
N VAL A 49 -10.02 -18.07 11.07
CA VAL A 49 -8.59 -18.16 10.79
C VAL A 49 -8.13 -19.59 11.04
N LEU A 50 -8.02 -20.37 9.97
CA LEU A 50 -7.58 -21.74 10.03
C LEU A 50 -6.05 -21.80 10.01
N PRO A 51 -5.39 -22.22 11.12
CA PRO A 51 -3.95 -22.40 11.12
C PRO A 51 -3.55 -23.70 10.43
N GLU A 52 -2.34 -23.74 9.87
CA GLU A 52 -1.73 -24.91 9.25
C GLU A 52 -2.65 -25.64 8.25
N MET A 53 -3.32 -24.87 7.38
CA MET A 53 -4.22 -25.44 6.39
C MET A 53 -3.44 -26.33 5.40
N CYS A 54 -3.82 -27.61 5.34
CA CYS A 54 -3.25 -28.58 4.42
C CYS A 54 -3.95 -28.53 3.07
N CYS A 55 -3.19 -28.50 1.97
CA CYS A 55 -3.67 -28.82 0.65
C CYS A 55 -2.72 -29.89 0.06
N ASP A 56 -3.22 -31.06 -0.21
CA ASP A 56 -2.46 -32.10 -0.88
C ASP A 56 -2.35 -31.76 -2.37
N ILE A 57 -1.17 -31.30 -2.80
CA ILE A 57 -0.90 -30.91 -4.19
C ILE A 57 0.02 -31.94 -4.84
N GLY A 58 -0.54 -32.76 -5.70
CA GLY A 58 0.22 -33.75 -6.47
C GLY A 58 0.99 -34.75 -5.59
N THR A 59 2.32 -34.81 -5.76
CA THR A 59 3.21 -35.71 -5.01
C THR A 59 3.68 -35.17 -3.69
N LYS A 60 3.52 -33.87 -3.43
CA LYS A 60 3.89 -33.24 -2.16
C LYS A 60 2.72 -33.30 -1.20
N LYS A 61 2.83 -34.20 -0.21
CA LYS A 61 1.85 -34.38 0.85
C LYS A 61 2.35 -33.75 2.14
N GLY A 62 1.42 -33.14 2.89
CA GLY A 62 1.70 -32.61 4.22
C GLY A 62 2.35 -31.23 4.26
N GLU A 63 2.50 -30.55 3.13
CA GLU A 63 2.81 -29.10 3.16
C GLU A 63 1.59 -28.35 3.74
N LYS A 64 1.83 -27.25 4.44
CA LYS A 64 0.79 -26.47 5.11
C LYS A 64 1.04 -25.00 4.89
N ILE A 65 -0.02 -24.25 4.62
CA ILE A 65 0.02 -22.79 4.69
C ILE A 65 -0.20 -22.33 6.13
N ASP A 66 0.53 -21.32 6.60
CA ASP A 66 0.52 -20.95 8.02
C ASP A 66 -0.86 -20.53 8.51
N TYR A 67 -1.55 -19.67 7.78
CA TYR A 67 -2.93 -19.28 8.09
C TYR A 67 -3.76 -19.14 6.82
N ALA A 68 -5.03 -19.52 6.92
CA ALA A 68 -6.05 -19.22 5.91
C ALA A 68 -7.20 -18.45 6.57
N ILE A 69 -7.52 -17.27 6.06
CA ILE A 69 -8.73 -16.55 6.44
C ILE A 69 -9.89 -17.16 5.65
N MET A 70 -10.90 -17.60 6.39
CA MET A 70 -12.05 -18.35 5.87
C MET A 70 -13.27 -17.44 5.72
N LYS A 71 -14.00 -17.64 4.62
CA LYS A 71 -15.33 -17.04 4.42
C LYS A 71 -16.26 -18.10 3.83
N ASP A 72 -17.40 -18.30 4.42
CA ASP A 72 -18.41 -19.28 3.97
C ASP A 72 -17.83 -20.72 3.80
N GLY A 73 -16.88 -21.08 4.65
CA GLY A 73 -16.22 -22.39 4.64
C GLY A 73 -15.10 -22.57 3.59
N GLU A 74 -14.77 -21.51 2.83
CA GLU A 74 -13.72 -21.55 1.82
C GLU A 74 -12.60 -20.54 2.18
N PRO A 75 -11.33 -20.83 1.85
CA PRO A 75 -10.24 -19.88 2.05
C PRO A 75 -10.36 -18.71 1.07
N ILE A 76 -10.30 -17.49 1.61
CA ILE A 76 -10.31 -16.25 0.80
C ILE A 76 -8.98 -15.52 0.79
N ILE A 77 -8.21 -15.63 1.88
CA ILE A 77 -6.84 -15.09 1.98
C ILE A 77 -5.95 -16.17 2.54
N LEU A 78 -4.84 -16.46 1.88
CA LEU A 78 -3.77 -17.33 2.37
C LEU A 78 -2.63 -16.48 2.91
N ILE A 79 -2.07 -16.84 4.06
CA ILE A 79 -0.98 -16.13 4.70
C ILE A 79 0.17 -17.09 4.96
N GLU A 80 1.30 -16.79 4.37
CA GLU A 80 2.56 -17.47 4.61
C GLU A 80 3.49 -16.58 5.43
N CYS A 81 4.04 -17.12 6.48
CA CYS A 81 4.85 -16.40 7.44
C CYS A 81 6.32 -16.80 7.35
N LYS A 82 7.20 -15.89 7.70
CA LYS A 82 8.63 -16.12 7.81
C LYS A 82 9.15 -15.48 9.10
N HIS A 83 10.30 -15.92 9.55
CA HIS A 83 11.00 -15.25 10.65
C HIS A 83 11.27 -13.77 10.28
N TRP A 84 11.21 -12.88 11.25
CA TRP A 84 11.30 -11.43 11.03
C TRP A 84 12.58 -10.96 10.34
N GLU A 85 13.69 -11.72 10.47
CA GLU A 85 14.96 -11.43 9.78
C GLU A 85 15.03 -11.96 8.35
N GLN A 86 14.10 -12.83 7.95
CA GLN A 86 14.17 -13.45 6.63
C GLN A 86 13.66 -12.53 5.54
N ASP A 87 14.35 -12.54 4.40
CA ASP A 87 13.87 -11.93 3.18
C ASP A 87 12.66 -12.69 2.63
N LEU A 88 11.71 -11.93 2.11
CA LEU A 88 10.50 -12.48 1.52
C LEU A 88 10.75 -12.85 0.06
N ASN A 89 10.92 -14.13 -0.23
CA ASN A 89 11.06 -14.65 -1.58
C ASN A 89 9.83 -15.47 -1.97
N LEU A 90 9.14 -15.07 -3.05
CA LEU A 90 7.93 -15.73 -3.52
C LEU A 90 8.21 -17.05 -4.27
N HIS A 91 9.33 -17.13 -5.01
CA HIS A 91 9.58 -18.23 -5.95
C HIS A 91 9.74 -19.60 -5.29
N ASP A 92 10.23 -19.64 -4.06
CA ASP A 92 10.42 -20.88 -3.29
C ASP A 92 9.26 -21.13 -2.30
N ASN A 93 8.14 -20.41 -2.45
CA ASN A 93 7.13 -20.33 -1.42
C ASN A 93 5.95 -21.28 -1.66
N GLN A 94 5.45 -21.83 -0.56
CA GLN A 94 4.23 -22.62 -0.54
C GLN A 94 3.03 -21.78 -0.95
N LEU A 95 3.00 -20.49 -0.60
CA LEU A 95 1.92 -19.58 -0.91
C LEU A 95 1.53 -19.61 -2.40
N LEU A 96 2.50 -19.52 -3.32
CA LEU A 96 2.24 -19.58 -4.77
C LEU A 96 1.53 -20.87 -5.18
N ARG A 97 2.01 -22.02 -4.66
CA ARG A 97 1.45 -23.32 -5.01
C ARG A 97 0.03 -23.49 -4.50
N TYR A 98 -0.21 -23.06 -3.25
CA TYR A 98 -1.54 -23.18 -2.62
C TYR A 98 -2.55 -22.22 -3.24
N PHE A 99 -2.14 -21.01 -3.54
CA PHE A 99 -3.00 -20.03 -4.19
C PHE A 99 -3.55 -20.59 -5.52
N ASN A 100 -2.66 -21.13 -6.38
CA ASN A 100 -3.02 -21.59 -7.73
C ASN A 100 -3.99 -22.78 -7.74
N VAL A 101 -4.12 -23.53 -6.65
CA VAL A 101 -5.01 -24.70 -6.55
C VAL A 101 -6.19 -24.49 -5.60
N SER A 102 -6.22 -23.40 -4.85
CA SER A 102 -7.30 -23.06 -3.93
C SER A 102 -8.31 -22.09 -4.55
N LYS A 103 -9.36 -21.78 -3.79
CA LYS A 103 -10.31 -20.71 -4.14
C LYS A 103 -9.92 -19.35 -3.57
N ALA A 104 -8.76 -19.24 -2.93
CA ALA A 104 -8.30 -18.00 -2.36
C ALA A 104 -8.16 -16.92 -3.45
N LYS A 105 -8.52 -15.69 -3.11
CA LYS A 105 -8.43 -14.53 -3.98
C LYS A 105 -7.21 -13.67 -3.67
N PHE A 106 -6.67 -13.81 -2.48
CA PHE A 106 -5.51 -13.05 -2.03
C PHE A 106 -4.49 -13.95 -1.34
N GLY A 107 -3.22 -13.67 -1.60
CA GLY A 107 -2.08 -14.25 -0.90
C GLY A 107 -1.32 -13.18 -0.14
N VAL A 108 -0.89 -13.46 1.08
CA VAL A 108 -0.06 -12.58 1.88
C VAL A 108 1.22 -13.31 2.27
N LEU A 109 2.36 -12.75 1.89
CA LEU A 109 3.67 -13.20 2.33
C LEU A 109 4.23 -12.19 3.33
N THR A 110 4.59 -12.64 4.52
CA THR A 110 5.01 -11.71 5.58
C THR A 110 6.10 -12.29 6.49
N ASN A 111 6.93 -11.39 7.03
CA ASN A 111 7.82 -11.68 8.15
C ASN A 111 7.45 -10.86 9.40
N GLY A 112 6.23 -10.33 9.46
CA GLY A 112 5.74 -9.51 10.56
C GLY A 112 6.19 -8.04 10.52
N ILE A 113 7.21 -7.71 9.73
CA ILE A 113 7.67 -6.33 9.45
C ILE A 113 7.18 -5.88 8.08
N THR A 114 7.39 -6.71 7.06
CA THR A 114 6.93 -6.46 5.70
C THR A 114 5.78 -7.39 5.38
N TYR A 115 4.73 -6.84 4.78
CA TYR A 115 3.56 -7.55 4.28
C TYR A 115 3.44 -7.32 2.79
N ARG A 116 3.46 -8.39 1.99
CA ARG A 116 3.30 -8.39 0.54
C ARG A 116 2.00 -9.06 0.16
N PHE A 117 1.13 -8.32 -0.50
CA PHE A 117 -0.20 -8.78 -0.91
C PHE A 117 -0.20 -9.10 -2.40
N TYR A 118 -0.68 -10.29 -2.74
CA TYR A 118 -0.73 -10.84 -4.08
C TYR A 118 -2.15 -11.22 -4.47
N THR A 119 -2.43 -11.23 -5.77
CA THR A 119 -3.66 -11.74 -6.36
C THR A 119 -3.39 -12.20 -7.80
N ASP A 120 -4.42 -12.54 -8.57
CA ASP A 120 -4.37 -13.10 -9.91
C ASP A 120 -4.86 -12.10 -10.99
N LEU A 121 -4.26 -10.89 -11.03
CA LEU A 121 -4.67 -9.84 -11.98
C LEU A 121 -4.28 -10.15 -13.44
N SER A 122 -3.19 -10.88 -13.65
CA SER A 122 -2.66 -11.17 -14.99
C SER A 122 -3.36 -12.36 -15.62
N GLU A 123 -3.50 -13.46 -14.90
CA GLU A 123 -4.12 -14.70 -15.36
C GLU A 123 -4.99 -15.30 -14.25
N PRO A 124 -6.26 -15.66 -14.51
CA PRO A 124 -7.15 -16.18 -13.47
C PRO A 124 -6.58 -17.42 -12.77
N ASN A 125 -6.63 -17.44 -11.44
CA ASN A 125 -6.12 -18.48 -10.55
C ASN A 125 -4.60 -18.72 -10.64
N ILE A 126 -3.84 -17.82 -11.24
CA ILE A 126 -2.37 -17.83 -11.24
C ILE A 126 -1.91 -16.57 -10.52
N MET A 127 -1.32 -16.75 -9.34
CA MET A 127 -0.85 -15.64 -8.53
C MET A 127 0.24 -14.85 -9.26
N ASP A 128 0.09 -13.53 -9.33
CA ASP A 128 1.07 -12.63 -9.92
C ASP A 128 2.44 -12.74 -9.21
N GLU A 129 3.53 -12.61 -9.95
CA GLU A 129 4.88 -12.64 -9.38
C GLU A 129 5.19 -11.43 -8.48
N LYS A 130 4.58 -10.28 -8.78
CA LYS A 130 4.77 -9.03 -8.03
C LYS A 130 3.58 -8.77 -7.12
N PRO A 131 3.85 -8.31 -5.89
CA PRO A 131 2.77 -7.87 -5.01
C PRO A 131 2.12 -6.61 -5.58
N PHE A 132 0.80 -6.50 -5.48
CA PHE A 132 0.10 -5.27 -5.83
C PHE A 132 0.17 -4.22 -4.69
N LEU A 133 0.39 -4.68 -3.45
CA LEU A 133 0.57 -3.83 -2.28
C LEU A 133 1.71 -4.39 -1.42
N GLU A 134 2.66 -3.54 -1.07
CA GLU A 134 3.72 -3.84 -0.11
C GLU A 134 3.70 -2.81 1.01
N ILE A 135 3.70 -3.28 2.24
CA ILE A 135 3.65 -2.47 3.45
C ILE A 135 4.83 -2.82 4.34
N ASN A 136 5.60 -1.80 4.70
CA ASN A 136 6.61 -1.91 5.74
C ASN A 136 6.06 -1.27 7.01
N MET A 137 5.85 -2.08 8.04
CA MET A 137 5.32 -1.61 9.33
C MET A 137 6.25 -0.63 10.05
N LEU A 138 7.54 -0.61 9.74
CA LEU A 138 8.50 0.35 10.30
C LEU A 138 8.53 1.69 9.54
N ASP A 139 7.94 1.76 8.34
CA ASP A 139 7.78 2.98 7.53
C ASP A 139 6.33 3.05 6.99
N LEU A 140 5.39 3.07 7.91
CA LEU A 140 3.97 2.96 7.60
C LEU A 140 3.39 4.33 7.19
N LYS A 141 2.77 4.38 6.01
CA LYS A 141 2.12 5.58 5.46
C LYS A 141 0.61 5.52 5.66
N ASP A 142 -0.01 6.67 5.89
CA ASP A 142 -1.47 6.76 6.07
C ASP A 142 -2.23 6.20 4.86
N THR A 143 -1.76 6.44 3.63
CA THR A 143 -2.34 5.86 2.41
C THR A 143 -2.30 4.32 2.41
N GLN A 144 -1.26 3.72 2.96
CA GLN A 144 -1.14 2.26 3.09
C GLN A 144 -2.10 1.70 4.14
N ILE A 145 -2.38 2.46 5.21
CA ILE A 145 -3.39 2.08 6.22
C ILE A 145 -4.79 2.06 5.60
N GLU A 146 -5.11 3.02 4.72
CA GLU A 146 -6.40 3.01 4.01
C GLU A 146 -6.52 1.81 3.05
N GLU A 147 -5.45 1.41 2.38
CA GLU A 147 -5.45 0.17 1.58
C GLU A 147 -5.61 -1.08 2.46
N LEU A 148 -4.93 -1.15 3.62
CA LEU A 148 -5.11 -2.23 4.60
C LEU A 148 -6.54 -2.31 5.12
N LYS A 149 -7.21 -1.18 5.31
CA LYS A 149 -8.59 -1.14 5.81
C LYS A 149 -9.56 -1.91 4.92
N LYS A 150 -9.29 -2.00 3.62
CA LYS A 150 -10.10 -2.80 2.68
C LYS A 150 -10.04 -4.31 2.99
N PHE A 151 -8.97 -4.76 3.66
CA PHE A 151 -8.82 -6.15 4.13
C PHE A 151 -9.44 -6.40 5.51
N HIS A 152 -9.88 -5.36 6.19
CA HIS A 152 -10.57 -5.51 7.48
C HIS A 152 -11.91 -6.21 7.28
N LYS A 153 -12.24 -7.19 8.12
CA LYS A 153 -13.41 -8.06 8.05
C LYS A 153 -14.72 -7.32 7.77
N SER A 154 -14.92 -6.14 8.38
CA SER A 154 -16.15 -5.34 8.22
C SER A 154 -16.24 -4.60 6.88
N TYR A 155 -15.13 -4.44 6.17
CA TYR A 155 -15.05 -3.71 4.89
C TYR A 155 -14.61 -4.59 3.73
N PHE A 156 -14.41 -5.89 3.99
CA PHE A 156 -13.86 -6.83 3.02
C PHE A 156 -14.82 -7.08 1.86
N ASP A 157 -14.45 -6.57 0.70
CA ASP A 157 -15.14 -6.77 -0.56
C ASP A 157 -14.12 -7.13 -1.65
N VAL A 158 -14.29 -8.30 -2.25
CA VAL A 158 -13.32 -8.87 -3.22
C VAL A 158 -13.21 -7.99 -4.45
N ASP A 159 -14.33 -7.52 -5.01
CA ASP A 159 -14.34 -6.76 -6.26
C ASP A 159 -13.73 -5.37 -6.06
N MET A 160 -14.00 -4.73 -4.92
CA MET A 160 -13.37 -3.46 -4.56
C MET A 160 -11.85 -3.60 -4.37
N ILE A 161 -11.41 -4.67 -3.73
CA ILE A 161 -9.97 -4.91 -3.53
C ILE A 161 -9.28 -5.20 -4.86
N LEU A 162 -9.88 -6.02 -5.74
CA LEU A 162 -9.33 -6.33 -7.06
C LEU A 162 -9.22 -5.09 -7.95
N SER A 163 -10.21 -4.19 -7.91
CA SER A 163 -10.16 -2.92 -8.61
C SER A 163 -8.99 -2.05 -8.11
N SER A 164 -8.86 -1.90 -6.80
CA SER A 164 -7.74 -1.17 -6.19
C SER A 164 -6.39 -1.84 -6.47
N ALA A 165 -6.32 -3.16 -6.44
CA ALA A 165 -5.10 -3.92 -6.73
C ALA A 165 -4.59 -3.65 -8.15
N SER A 166 -5.51 -3.58 -9.12
CA SER A 166 -5.18 -3.23 -10.51
C SER A 166 -4.59 -1.82 -10.61
N GLU A 167 -5.20 -0.82 -9.96
CA GLU A 167 -4.66 0.53 -9.91
C GLU A 167 -3.28 0.60 -9.25
N LEU A 168 -3.13 -0.01 -8.08
CA LEU A 168 -1.86 -0.02 -7.34
C LEU A 168 -0.74 -0.69 -8.14
N LYS A 169 -1.03 -1.79 -8.84
CA LYS A 169 -0.08 -2.45 -9.73
C LYS A 169 0.43 -1.49 -10.81
N TYR A 170 -0.49 -0.88 -11.57
CA TYR A 170 -0.10 0.05 -12.63
C TYR A 170 0.59 1.31 -12.09
N MET A 171 0.13 1.87 -10.99
CA MET A 171 0.81 3.01 -10.33
C MET A 171 2.24 2.65 -9.91
N GLY A 172 2.46 1.46 -9.34
CA GLY A 172 3.79 0.97 -8.98
C GLY A 172 4.71 0.79 -10.19
N GLU A 173 4.19 0.22 -11.27
CA GLU A 173 4.94 0.07 -12.53
C GLU A 173 5.27 1.42 -13.16
N LEU A 174 4.29 2.33 -13.26
CA LEU A 174 4.50 3.69 -13.76
C LEU A 174 5.51 4.45 -12.92
N ARG A 175 5.45 4.36 -11.59
CA ARG A 175 6.43 4.99 -10.71
C ARG A 175 7.85 4.50 -11.00
N THR A 176 8.02 3.21 -11.27
CA THR A 176 9.33 2.63 -11.62
C THR A 176 9.83 3.18 -12.95
N VAL A 177 8.96 3.23 -13.98
CA VAL A 177 9.30 3.79 -15.30
C VAL A 177 9.65 5.27 -15.18
N ILE A 178 8.80 6.07 -14.53
CA ILE A 178 9.02 7.52 -14.33
C ILE A 178 10.32 7.76 -13.56
N GLY A 179 10.55 7.02 -12.47
CA GLY A 179 11.77 7.15 -11.68
C GLY A 179 13.04 6.85 -12.48
N LYS A 180 12.99 5.84 -13.37
CA LYS A 180 14.08 5.52 -14.28
C LYS A 180 14.34 6.67 -15.26
N GLU A 181 13.29 7.20 -15.90
CA GLU A 181 13.38 8.32 -16.85
C GLU A 181 13.90 9.60 -16.16
N PHE A 182 13.51 9.86 -14.92
CA PHE A 182 13.99 11.03 -14.17
C PHE A 182 15.48 10.91 -13.80
N THR A 183 15.94 9.68 -13.51
CA THR A 183 17.34 9.42 -13.12
C THR A 183 18.24 9.35 -14.34
N ASN A 184 17.81 8.65 -15.38
CA ASN A 184 18.56 8.43 -16.62
C ASN A 184 17.60 8.45 -17.82
N PRO A 185 17.28 9.66 -18.36
CA PRO A 185 16.31 9.84 -19.43
C PRO A 185 16.66 9.02 -20.67
N SER A 186 15.70 8.25 -21.17
CA SER A 186 15.84 7.52 -22.42
C SER A 186 15.85 8.46 -23.62
N PRO A 187 16.45 8.05 -24.77
CA PRO A 187 16.42 8.84 -25.99
C PRO A 187 15.01 9.28 -26.43
N ASP A 188 14.02 8.43 -26.23
CA ASP A 188 12.64 8.74 -26.63
C ASP A 188 11.98 9.74 -25.68
N PHE A 189 12.23 9.61 -24.39
CA PHE A 189 11.79 10.58 -23.38
C PHE A 189 12.41 11.96 -23.66
N VAL A 190 13.72 12.02 -23.95
CA VAL A 190 14.42 13.25 -24.33
C VAL A 190 13.84 13.86 -25.60
N ARG A 191 13.56 13.06 -26.63
CA ARG A 191 12.95 13.54 -27.88
C ARG A 191 11.53 14.04 -27.66
N PHE A 192 10.75 13.39 -26.80
CA PHE A 192 9.39 13.84 -26.50
C PHE A 192 9.37 15.28 -25.99
N PHE A 193 10.17 15.61 -24.98
CA PHE A 193 10.27 16.97 -24.47
C PHE A 193 11.01 17.93 -25.43
N GLY A 194 12.10 17.46 -26.01
CA GLY A 194 12.93 18.28 -26.89
C GLY A 194 12.19 18.79 -28.13
N LYS A 195 11.31 17.97 -28.71
CA LYS A 195 10.49 18.37 -29.87
C LYS A 195 9.46 19.46 -29.54
N GLN A 196 9.14 19.69 -28.29
CA GLN A 196 8.23 20.78 -27.89
C GLN A 196 8.93 22.15 -27.91
N VAL A 197 10.27 22.16 -27.88
CA VAL A 197 11.06 23.41 -27.74
C VAL A 197 12.17 23.57 -28.78
N TYR A 198 12.36 22.58 -29.65
CA TYR A 198 13.42 22.60 -30.66
C TYR A 198 12.95 22.00 -31.99
N ASP A 199 12.88 22.79 -33.01
CA ASP A 199 12.40 22.43 -34.37
C ASP A 199 13.46 21.71 -35.23
N GLY A 200 14.71 21.60 -34.73
CA GLY A 200 15.83 21.03 -35.49
C GLY A 200 15.87 19.50 -35.43
N VAL A 201 16.79 18.93 -36.19
CA VAL A 201 17.02 17.49 -36.24
C VAL A 201 17.75 17.00 -34.97
N PHE A 202 17.24 15.99 -34.30
CA PHE A 202 17.89 15.34 -33.17
C PHE A 202 19.04 14.42 -33.60
N THR A 203 20.19 15.01 -33.93
CA THR A 203 21.44 14.27 -34.14
C THR A 203 21.91 13.67 -32.80
N PRO A 204 22.81 12.66 -32.81
CA PRO A 204 23.33 12.09 -31.56
C PRO A 204 23.90 13.13 -30.58
N LYS A 205 24.62 14.16 -31.12
CA LYS A 205 25.16 15.25 -30.31
C LYS A 205 24.08 16.13 -29.68
N VAL A 206 23.05 16.46 -30.46
CA VAL A 206 21.91 17.26 -29.97
C VAL A 206 21.15 16.47 -28.92
N LEU A 207 20.96 15.17 -29.14
CA LEU A 207 20.29 14.29 -28.19
C LEU A 207 21.03 14.26 -26.84
N GLU A 208 22.35 14.13 -26.84
CA GLU A 208 23.17 14.11 -25.62
C GLU A 208 23.08 15.47 -24.87
N GLN A 209 23.11 16.59 -25.59
CA GLN A 209 22.91 17.92 -25.00
C GLN A 209 21.53 18.04 -24.36
N PHE A 210 20.46 17.61 -25.05
CA PHE A 210 19.11 17.66 -24.54
C PHE A 210 18.90 16.67 -23.38
N SER A 211 19.56 15.52 -23.35
CA SER A 211 19.52 14.59 -22.22
C SER A 211 20.01 15.28 -20.94
N THR A 212 21.12 16.00 -21.01
CA THR A 212 21.64 16.78 -19.87
C THR A 212 20.69 17.89 -19.45
N LEU A 213 20.12 18.62 -20.41
CA LEU A 213 19.16 19.70 -20.14
C LEU A 213 17.87 19.16 -19.48
N VAL A 214 17.27 18.13 -20.05
CA VAL A 214 16.04 17.51 -19.52
C VAL A 214 16.26 17.04 -18.09
N LYS A 215 17.34 16.28 -17.83
CA LYS A 215 17.67 15.80 -16.48
C LYS A 215 17.81 16.95 -15.47
N ARG A 216 18.54 18.02 -15.85
CA ARG A 216 18.74 19.17 -14.98
C ARG A 216 17.43 19.93 -14.74
N THR A 217 16.61 20.10 -15.77
CA THR A 217 15.32 20.79 -15.66
C THR A 217 14.37 20.02 -14.74
N ILE A 218 14.27 18.68 -14.88
CA ILE A 218 13.45 17.85 -13.99
C ILE A 218 13.90 18.01 -12.55
N ASN A 219 15.22 17.90 -12.28
CA ASN A 219 15.75 18.02 -10.91
C ASN A 219 15.44 19.38 -10.29
N ASN A 220 15.62 20.46 -11.06
CA ASN A 220 15.30 21.80 -10.60
C ASN A 220 13.80 21.94 -10.30
N TYR A 221 12.94 21.51 -11.22
CA TYR A 221 11.49 21.59 -11.06
C TYR A 221 10.99 20.83 -9.83
N VAL A 222 11.51 19.60 -9.61
CA VAL A 222 11.19 18.81 -8.40
C VAL A 222 11.67 19.53 -7.14
N SER A 223 12.87 20.12 -7.15
CA SER A 223 13.40 20.92 -6.04
C SER A 223 12.54 22.14 -5.72
N ASP A 224 12.06 22.82 -6.75
CA ASP A 224 11.18 23.98 -6.60
C ASP A 224 9.85 23.60 -5.98
N ILE A 225 9.21 22.50 -6.44
CA ILE A 225 7.97 21.96 -5.84
C ILE A 225 8.17 21.62 -4.35
N ILE A 226 9.27 20.95 -4.00
CA ILE A 226 9.58 20.59 -2.62
C ILE A 226 9.75 21.84 -1.75
N SER A 227 10.51 22.83 -2.28
CA SER A 227 10.75 24.10 -1.58
C SER A 227 9.45 24.87 -1.33
N ASP A 228 8.55 24.90 -2.31
CA ASP A 228 7.28 25.61 -2.19
C ASP A 228 6.33 24.93 -1.20
N ARG A 229 6.27 23.59 -1.19
CA ARG A 229 5.51 22.83 -0.19
C ARG A 229 6.05 23.02 1.22
N LEU A 230 7.37 23.02 1.41
CA LEU A 230 8.00 23.30 2.71
C LEU A 230 7.67 24.71 3.20
N LYS A 231 7.74 25.73 2.31
CA LYS A 231 7.37 27.11 2.66
C LYS A 231 5.89 27.22 3.04
N ALA A 232 5.00 26.52 2.36
CA ALA A 232 3.58 26.47 2.70
C ALA A 232 3.37 25.86 4.09
N ALA A 233 3.96 24.71 4.36
CA ALA A 233 3.84 24.03 5.66
C ALA A 233 4.38 24.89 6.84
N ILE A 234 5.49 25.61 6.64
CA ILE A 234 6.03 26.50 7.67
C ILE A 234 5.08 27.68 7.95
N LYS A 235 4.43 28.23 6.90
CA LYS A 235 3.46 29.32 7.08
C LYS A 235 2.21 28.91 7.85
N ASP A 236 1.76 27.65 7.67
CA ASP A 236 0.61 27.11 8.40
C ASP A 236 0.92 26.91 9.91
N GLU A 237 2.19 26.64 10.26
CA GLU A 237 2.62 26.52 11.67
C GLU A 237 2.83 27.89 12.38
N GLU A 238 3.05 28.96 11.61
CA GLU A 238 3.26 30.31 12.16
C GLU A 238 1.96 31.10 12.45
N GLN A 239 0.76 30.53 12.19
CA GLN A 239 -0.49 31.16 12.61
C GLN A 239 -0.81 30.78 14.06
N PRO A 240 -0.68 31.72 15.03
CA PRO A 240 -1.05 31.46 16.43
C PRO A 240 -2.56 31.22 16.48
N ALA A 241 -2.97 30.13 17.12
CA ALA A 241 -4.36 29.90 17.47
C ALA A 241 -4.83 31.08 18.35
N GLU A 242 -5.62 32.01 17.81
CA GLU A 242 -6.33 32.99 18.60
C GLU A 242 -7.29 32.25 19.56
N HIS A 243 -6.88 32.20 20.82
CA HIS A 243 -7.75 31.77 21.92
C HIS A 243 -8.85 32.83 22.11
N ASN A 244 -9.97 32.64 21.48
CA ASN A 244 -11.20 33.31 21.86
C ASN A 244 -11.71 32.71 23.18
N ILE A 245 -11.38 33.38 24.28
CA ILE A 245 -12.04 33.18 25.58
C ILE A 245 -13.45 33.79 25.44
N THR A 246 -14.44 32.97 25.16
CA THR A 246 -15.85 33.38 25.24
C THR A 246 -16.46 32.84 26.53
N THR A 247 -16.86 33.75 27.34
CA THR A 247 -17.58 33.65 28.61
C THR A 247 -18.83 32.78 28.47
N VAL A 248 -19.01 31.88 29.43
CA VAL A 248 -20.16 30.99 29.61
C VAL A 248 -21.46 31.78 29.79
N GLN A 249 -22.46 31.53 28.95
CA GLN A 249 -23.89 31.68 29.28
C GLN A 249 -24.65 30.48 28.75
N GLN A 250 -25.40 29.79 29.61
CA GLN A 250 -26.28 28.64 29.36
C GLN A 250 -27.70 29.07 28.92
N PRO A 251 -28.66 28.13 28.66
CA PRO A 251 -29.00 27.66 27.32
C PRO A 251 -30.47 28.02 26.98
N THR A 252 -30.84 27.95 25.73
CA THR A 252 -32.28 27.70 25.30
C THR A 252 -32.27 26.82 24.08
N ASP A 253 -33.24 25.90 24.09
CA ASP A 253 -33.52 24.82 23.17
C ASP A 253 -33.77 25.25 21.72
N GLU A 254 -33.63 24.24 20.85
CA GLU A 254 -34.36 23.92 19.63
C GLU A 254 -33.55 23.92 18.31
N GLU A 255 -33.78 22.79 17.62
CA GLU A 255 -33.66 22.48 16.20
C GLU A 255 -32.32 22.03 15.60
N GLN A 256 -32.33 20.72 15.21
CA GLN A 256 -31.43 20.15 14.20
C GLN A 256 -31.70 20.79 12.83
N PRO A 257 -30.65 20.97 12.00
CA PRO A 257 -30.64 20.19 10.77
C PRO A 257 -29.27 19.76 10.23
N ASP A 258 -29.32 18.67 9.51
CA ASP A 258 -28.72 18.36 8.23
C ASP A 258 -27.18 18.41 8.05
N ASN A 259 -26.58 17.22 7.96
CA ASN A 259 -25.20 16.96 7.56
C ASN A 259 -25.04 17.09 6.04
N GLY A 260 -24.61 18.24 5.58
CA GLY A 260 -24.08 18.43 4.23
C GLY A 260 -22.54 18.34 4.22
N ILE A 261 -22.00 17.36 3.53
CA ILE A 261 -20.56 17.27 3.24
C ILE A 261 -20.22 18.37 2.24
N VAL A 262 -19.43 19.37 2.66
CA VAL A 262 -18.90 20.39 1.76
C VAL A 262 -17.54 19.93 1.26
N THR A 263 -17.48 19.43 0.03
CA THR A 263 -16.25 19.25 -0.73
C THR A 263 -15.75 20.60 -1.25
N THR A 264 -14.51 20.95 -1.00
CA THR A 264 -13.93 22.20 -1.50
C THR A 264 -13.65 22.13 -3.00
N ALA A 265 -13.83 23.25 -3.70
CA ALA A 265 -13.72 23.35 -5.15
C ALA A 265 -12.35 22.95 -5.72
N GLU A 266 -11.29 22.97 -4.91
CA GLU A 266 -9.93 22.62 -5.31
C GLU A 266 -9.71 21.11 -5.49
N GLU A 267 -10.44 20.26 -4.80
CA GLU A 267 -10.37 18.79 -4.99
C GLU A 267 -11.02 18.34 -6.30
N LEU A 268 -11.97 19.10 -6.82
CA LEU A 268 -12.64 18.82 -8.09
C LEU A 268 -11.79 19.19 -9.30
N GLU A 269 -10.97 20.24 -9.24
CA GLU A 269 -10.08 20.61 -10.35
C GLU A 269 -8.95 19.61 -10.56
N ALA A 270 -8.39 19.02 -9.51
CA ALA A 270 -7.35 17.99 -9.62
C ALA A 270 -7.86 16.71 -10.33
N PHE A 271 -9.14 16.41 -10.19
CA PHE A 271 -9.76 15.22 -10.82
C PHE A 271 -10.08 15.43 -12.30
N TYR A 272 -10.32 16.67 -12.75
CA TYR A 272 -10.62 16.99 -14.14
C TYR A 272 -9.37 17.05 -15.04
N ILE A 273 -8.21 17.40 -14.49
CA ILE A 273 -6.93 17.47 -15.27
C ILE A 273 -6.45 16.06 -15.67
N VAL A 274 -6.74 15.02 -14.87
CA VAL A 274 -6.36 13.64 -15.18
C VAL A 274 -7.30 12.99 -16.24
N LYS A 275 -8.49 13.56 -16.46
CA LYS A 275 -9.49 13.01 -17.40
C LYS A 275 -9.39 13.61 -18.81
N SER A 276 -8.54 14.63 -19.01
CA SER A 276 -8.34 15.32 -20.30
C SER A 276 -6.95 15.11 -20.91
N LEU A 277 -6.14 14.21 -20.34
CA LEU A 277 -4.90 13.66 -20.92
C LEU A 277 -5.08 12.18 -21.24
#